data_0e49357d10875b7ee972dce35c5a0c2e
#
_entry.id   0e49357d10875b7ee972dce35c5a0c2e
#
_cell.length_a   1.000
_cell.length_b   1.000
_cell.length_c   1.000
_cell.angle_alpha   90.00
_cell.angle_beta   90.00
_cell.angle_gamma   90.00
#
_symmetry.space_group_name_H-M   'P 1'
#
loop_
_entity.id
_entity.type
_entity.pdbx_description
1 polymer ?
#
loop_
_entity_poly.entity_id
_entity_poly.type
_entity_poly.pdbx_seq_one_letter_code
_entity_poly.pdbx_strand_id
1 'polypeptide(L)'
;MESLIEARGLRLRYGSKTVLDGLDFHVPKGRVVGLLGHNGAGKTTLMKVLVGLLQAEGELKVLGLEPRRQRVQLLESLAYIPDVAVLPRWATPAQLITLMSGLQPRFSAERARKLLQRTSVSLNDKIKTLSKGMVAQLHLALVAAIDARLLVLDEPTLGLDVLSRKAFYEMLIDEWCDGERSVLISTHQVEEIESLLSDVLMLNEGKLVLAIPLTDIDNRFSALGHDAAAADAVAAAHPLLRYRVQGGSAALFEGQPPPELAALGQRLRPSLVDLFLALTRQPEINRSQGL
;
A
#
# COMPACT_ATOMS: atom_id res chain seq x y z
N MET A 1 -5.32 13.85 16.65
CA MET A 1 -6.07 12.83 15.89
C MET A 1 -5.76 11.46 16.49
N GLU A 2 -6.76 10.57 16.56
CA GLU A 2 -6.55 9.19 17.02
C GLU A 2 -5.65 8.47 16.00
N SER A 3 -4.54 7.88 16.48
CA SER A 3 -3.64 7.09 15.64
C SER A 3 -4.06 5.61 15.69
N LEU A 4 -4.22 4.97 14.52
CA LEU A 4 -4.53 3.55 14.43
C LEU A 4 -3.29 2.66 14.41
N ILE A 5 -2.18 3.17 13.88
CA ILE A 5 -0.89 2.48 13.90
C ILE A 5 0.16 3.47 14.40
N GLU A 6 0.93 3.08 15.39
CA GLU A 6 2.07 3.82 15.90
C GLU A 6 3.26 2.87 15.96
N ALA A 7 4.32 3.19 15.22
CA ALA A 7 5.54 2.43 15.14
C ALA A 7 6.73 3.32 15.48
N ARG A 8 7.62 2.85 16.36
CA ARG A 8 8.86 3.54 16.74
C ARG A 8 10.01 2.56 16.79
N GLY A 9 11.03 2.83 15.98
CA GLY A 9 12.26 2.06 15.91
C GLY A 9 12.04 0.59 15.55
N LEU A 10 11.02 0.25 14.72
CA LEU A 10 10.72 -1.14 14.40
C LEU A 10 11.86 -1.78 13.64
N ARG A 11 12.39 -2.89 14.19
CA ARG A 11 13.43 -3.72 13.59
C ARG A 11 13.02 -5.18 13.55
N LEU A 12 13.35 -5.84 12.43
CA LEU A 12 13.17 -7.27 12.30
C LEU A 12 14.31 -7.87 11.46
N ARG A 13 14.86 -8.97 11.96
CA ARG A 13 15.93 -9.71 11.30
C ARG A 13 15.54 -11.17 11.12
N TYR A 14 15.92 -11.75 9.98
CA TYR A 14 15.91 -13.19 9.76
C TYR A 14 17.35 -13.68 9.71
N GLY A 15 17.82 -14.27 10.82
CA GLY A 15 19.22 -14.60 10.99
C GLY A 15 20.10 -13.37 10.90
N SER A 16 21.03 -13.32 9.95
CA SER A 16 21.91 -12.16 9.71
C SER A 16 21.27 -11.05 8.87
N LYS A 17 20.17 -11.33 8.17
CA LYS A 17 19.55 -10.37 7.25
C LYS A 17 18.57 -9.47 7.99
N THR A 18 18.83 -8.16 8.01
CA THR A 18 17.88 -7.14 8.47
C THR A 18 16.84 -6.93 7.37
N VAL A 19 15.54 -7.00 7.70
CA VAL A 19 14.43 -6.83 6.78
C VAL A 19 13.60 -5.60 7.10
N LEU A 20 13.52 -5.21 8.37
CA LEU A 20 13.00 -3.91 8.82
C LEU A 20 14.08 -3.27 9.67
N ASP A 21 14.42 -2.01 9.40
CA ASP A 21 15.56 -1.32 10.01
C ASP A 21 15.15 0.06 10.54
N GLY A 22 14.60 0.06 11.78
CA GLY A 22 14.31 1.28 12.51
C GLY A 22 13.17 2.09 11.91
N LEU A 23 12.02 1.47 11.62
CA LEU A 23 10.88 2.19 11.05
C LEU A 23 10.16 3.01 12.09
N ASP A 24 9.94 4.29 11.79
CA ASP A 24 9.17 5.25 12.57
C ASP A 24 8.04 5.80 11.70
N PHE A 25 6.79 5.53 12.05
CA PHE A 25 5.62 6.06 11.34
C PHE A 25 4.35 5.98 12.18
N HIS A 26 3.35 6.72 11.77
CA HIS A 26 2.00 6.63 12.30
C HIS A 26 0.96 6.66 11.17
N VAL A 27 -0.17 6.01 11.42
CA VAL A 27 -1.33 6.02 10.52
C VAL A 27 -2.53 6.53 11.30
N PRO A 28 -3.06 7.72 10.95
CA PRO A 28 -4.28 8.25 11.56
C PRO A 28 -5.53 7.44 11.18
N LYS A 29 -6.60 7.60 11.96
CA LYS A 29 -7.93 7.05 11.65
C LYS A 29 -8.50 7.67 10.36
N GLY A 30 -9.30 6.89 9.61
CA GLY A 30 -10.03 7.34 8.42
C GLY A 30 -9.16 7.50 7.17
N ARG A 31 -7.99 6.84 7.12
CA ARG A 31 -7.02 6.97 6.03
C ARG A 31 -6.94 5.72 5.16
N VAL A 32 -6.73 5.96 3.88
CA VAL A 32 -6.34 4.92 2.91
C VAL A 32 -4.86 5.10 2.61
N VAL A 33 -4.04 4.22 3.17
CA VAL A 33 -2.57 4.35 3.14
C VAL A 33 -1.97 3.34 2.18
N GLY A 34 -1.22 3.84 1.20
CA GLY A 34 -0.43 3.00 0.30
C GLY A 34 0.93 2.66 0.91
N LEU A 35 1.25 1.38 1.06
CA LEU A 35 2.59 0.90 1.40
C LEU A 35 3.32 0.50 0.11
N LEU A 36 4.17 1.38 -0.38
CA LEU A 36 4.87 1.24 -1.64
C LEU A 36 6.29 0.73 -1.44
N GLY A 37 6.79 -0.02 -2.40
CA GLY A 37 8.15 -0.55 -2.37
C GLY A 37 8.34 -1.64 -3.41
N HIS A 38 9.60 -1.84 -3.84
CA HIS A 38 9.92 -2.96 -4.73
C HIS A 38 9.73 -4.33 -4.04
N ASN A 39 9.76 -5.40 -4.83
CA ASN A 39 9.72 -6.76 -4.28
C ASN A 39 10.94 -7.01 -3.38
N GLY A 40 10.68 -7.47 -2.17
CA GLY A 40 11.73 -7.67 -1.16
C GLY A 40 12.05 -6.44 -0.30
N ALA A 41 11.38 -5.28 -0.49
CA ALA A 41 11.57 -4.09 0.35
C ALA A 41 11.17 -4.27 1.82
N GLY A 42 10.39 -5.32 2.16
CA GLY A 42 9.93 -5.60 3.52
C GLY A 42 8.43 -5.40 3.75
N LYS A 43 7.63 -5.06 2.72
CA LYS A 43 6.18 -4.77 2.83
C LYS A 43 5.40 -5.88 3.53
N THR A 44 5.44 -7.10 3.00
CA THR A 44 4.77 -8.28 3.59
C THR A 44 5.26 -8.57 5.01
N THR A 45 6.56 -8.37 5.28
CA THR A 45 7.11 -8.54 6.64
C THR A 45 6.52 -7.51 7.60
N LEU A 46 6.48 -6.24 7.20
CA LEU A 46 5.86 -5.17 8.00
C LEU A 46 4.37 -5.49 8.26
N MET A 47 3.61 -5.86 7.24
CA MET A 47 2.20 -6.22 7.42
C MET A 47 2.01 -7.40 8.37
N LYS A 48 2.84 -8.44 8.28
CA LYS A 48 2.82 -9.57 9.24
C LYS A 48 3.14 -9.15 10.67
N VAL A 49 4.00 -8.15 10.85
CA VAL A 49 4.28 -7.56 12.18
C VAL A 49 3.06 -6.81 12.69
N LEU A 50 2.43 -5.97 11.85
CA LEU A 50 1.23 -5.19 12.21
C LEU A 50 0.05 -6.07 12.65
N VAL A 51 -0.13 -7.24 12.03
CA VAL A 51 -1.21 -8.17 12.37
C VAL A 51 -0.81 -9.19 13.45
N GLY A 52 0.38 -9.05 14.06
CA GLY A 52 0.86 -9.90 15.15
C GLY A 52 1.26 -11.32 14.73
N LEU A 53 1.54 -11.56 13.44
CA LEU A 53 2.08 -12.83 12.94
C LEU A 53 3.59 -12.94 13.15
N LEU A 54 4.30 -11.82 13.15
CA LEU A 54 5.73 -11.73 13.41
C LEU A 54 5.99 -10.78 14.59
N GLN A 55 7.09 -10.99 15.27
CA GLN A 55 7.57 -10.10 16.33
C GLN A 55 8.72 -9.26 15.80
N ALA A 56 8.67 -7.96 16.03
CA ALA A 56 9.75 -7.02 15.76
C ALA A 56 10.27 -6.44 17.09
N GLU A 57 11.48 -5.91 17.09
CA GLU A 57 12.01 -5.04 18.11
C GLU A 57 11.44 -3.63 17.95
N GLY A 58 11.50 -2.80 18.99
CA GLY A 58 10.92 -1.46 19.01
C GLY A 58 9.50 -1.42 19.60
N GLU A 59 8.84 -0.28 19.46
CA GLU A 59 7.49 -0.07 19.97
C GLU A 59 6.48 -0.13 18.82
N LEU A 60 5.40 -0.89 19.00
CA LEU A 60 4.32 -0.99 18.06
C LEU A 60 2.97 -1.05 18.75
N LYS A 61 2.07 -0.14 18.35
CA LYS A 61 0.66 -0.21 18.70
C LYS A 61 -0.18 -0.21 17.42
N VAL A 62 -1.15 -1.10 17.36
CA VAL A 62 -2.15 -1.15 16.31
C VAL A 62 -3.53 -1.16 16.98
N LEU A 63 -4.39 -0.19 16.66
CA LEU A 63 -5.65 0.04 17.37
C LEU A 63 -5.48 0.19 18.89
N GLY A 64 -4.34 0.76 19.33
CA GLY A 64 -3.96 0.91 20.74
C GLY A 64 -3.44 -0.35 21.42
N LEU A 65 -3.38 -1.50 20.72
CA LEU A 65 -2.97 -2.81 21.24
C LEU A 65 -1.56 -3.17 20.77
N GLU A 66 -0.86 -3.98 21.57
CA GLU A 66 0.40 -4.62 21.17
C GLU A 66 0.08 -5.86 20.30
N PRO A 67 0.38 -5.87 18.97
CA PRO A 67 -0.13 -6.90 18.06
C PRO A 67 0.27 -8.33 18.47
N ARG A 68 1.49 -8.53 18.96
CA ARG A 68 1.96 -9.87 19.33
C ARG A 68 1.32 -10.40 20.60
N ARG A 69 1.13 -9.55 21.59
CA ARG A 69 0.60 -9.95 22.91
C ARG A 69 -0.90 -10.01 22.94
N GLN A 70 -1.56 -9.09 22.22
CA GLN A 70 -3.02 -8.90 22.23
C GLN A 70 -3.66 -9.26 20.88
N ARG A 71 -3.07 -10.25 20.18
CA ARG A 71 -3.46 -10.58 18.80
C ARG A 71 -4.93 -10.97 18.65
N VAL A 72 -5.47 -11.76 19.57
CA VAL A 72 -6.87 -12.20 19.54
C VAL A 72 -7.80 -10.98 19.59
N GLN A 73 -7.57 -10.09 20.56
CA GLN A 73 -8.33 -8.83 20.71
C GLN A 73 -8.15 -7.91 19.50
N LEU A 74 -6.94 -7.82 18.96
CA LEU A 74 -6.64 -7.02 17.77
C LEU A 74 -7.47 -7.48 16.56
N LEU A 75 -7.51 -8.79 16.30
CA LEU A 75 -8.21 -9.37 15.17
C LEU A 75 -9.75 -9.28 15.26
N GLU A 76 -10.32 -8.89 16.38
CA GLU A 76 -11.75 -8.54 16.46
C GLU A 76 -12.06 -7.25 15.68
N SER A 77 -11.10 -6.34 15.54
CA SER A 77 -11.27 -5.03 14.91
C SER A 77 -10.29 -4.77 13.76
N LEU A 78 -9.48 -5.77 13.39
CA LEU A 78 -8.57 -5.75 12.25
C LEU A 78 -8.86 -6.92 11.34
N ALA A 79 -8.95 -6.66 10.04
CA ALA A 79 -9.07 -7.67 9.00
C ALA A 79 -7.80 -7.67 8.12
N TYR A 80 -7.37 -8.84 7.67
CA TYR A 80 -6.14 -9.00 6.88
C TYR A 80 -6.35 -9.92 5.68
N ILE A 81 -5.96 -9.45 4.50
CA ILE A 81 -5.86 -10.26 3.27
C ILE A 81 -4.37 -10.37 2.91
N PRO A 82 -3.76 -11.56 3.02
CA PRO A 82 -2.37 -11.78 2.62
C PRO A 82 -2.23 -11.85 1.09
N ASP A 83 -1.01 -11.64 0.58
CA ASP A 83 -0.64 -11.76 -0.84
C ASP A 83 -0.99 -13.12 -1.46
N VAL A 84 -0.83 -14.17 -0.67
CA VAL A 84 -1.28 -15.52 -1.00
C VAL A 84 -2.54 -15.82 -0.20
N ALA A 85 -3.66 -15.32 -0.71
CA ALA A 85 -4.97 -15.57 -0.11
C ALA A 85 -5.41 -17.02 -0.38
N VAL A 86 -5.13 -17.92 0.54
CA VAL A 86 -5.50 -19.33 0.43
C VAL A 86 -6.82 -19.58 1.14
N LEU A 87 -7.92 -19.47 0.40
CA LEU A 87 -9.20 -19.99 0.88
C LEU A 87 -9.25 -21.52 0.71
N PRO A 88 -9.92 -22.27 1.61
CA PRO A 88 -10.02 -23.74 1.51
C PRO A 88 -10.67 -24.17 0.20
N ARG A 89 -9.89 -24.74 -0.69
CA ARG A 89 -10.31 -25.09 -2.07
C ARG A 89 -11.48 -26.09 -2.13
N TRP A 90 -11.65 -26.89 -1.08
CA TRP A 90 -12.74 -27.87 -0.95
C TRP A 90 -14.06 -27.25 -0.48
N ALA A 91 -14.01 -26.07 0.13
CA ALA A 91 -15.20 -25.39 0.67
C ALA A 91 -15.99 -24.66 -0.42
N THR A 92 -17.21 -24.26 -0.06
CA THR A 92 -18.05 -23.33 -0.83
C THR A 92 -18.11 -21.96 -0.12
N PRO A 93 -18.47 -20.86 -0.80
CA PRO A 93 -18.71 -19.57 -0.16
C PRO A 93 -19.71 -19.66 0.99
N ALA A 94 -20.79 -20.45 0.85
CA ALA A 94 -21.76 -20.66 1.93
C ALA A 94 -21.13 -21.30 3.18
N GLN A 95 -20.25 -22.30 2.99
CA GLN A 95 -19.52 -22.94 4.09
C GLN A 95 -18.55 -21.99 4.77
N LEU A 96 -17.86 -21.12 4.00
CA LEU A 96 -16.99 -20.10 4.59
C LEU A 96 -17.75 -19.06 5.39
N ILE A 97 -18.92 -18.61 4.91
CA ILE A 97 -19.79 -17.69 5.65
C ILE A 97 -20.18 -18.31 6.99
N THR A 98 -20.58 -19.58 7.00
CA THR A 98 -20.93 -20.30 8.25
C THR A 98 -19.72 -20.40 9.19
N LEU A 99 -18.55 -20.76 8.66
CA LEU A 99 -17.31 -20.83 9.43
C LEU A 99 -16.94 -19.48 10.06
N MET A 100 -16.97 -18.40 9.24
CA MET A 100 -16.65 -17.05 9.70
C MET A 100 -17.63 -16.56 10.78
N SER A 101 -18.92 -16.92 10.67
CA SER A 101 -19.92 -16.60 11.70
C SER A 101 -19.63 -17.24 13.05
N GLY A 102 -18.97 -18.40 13.07
CA GLY A 102 -18.58 -19.07 14.31
C GLY A 102 -17.23 -18.61 14.87
N LEU A 103 -16.36 -18.06 14.03
CA LEU A 103 -14.98 -17.69 14.43
C LEU A 103 -14.80 -16.19 14.73
N GLN A 104 -15.56 -15.32 14.03
CA GLN A 104 -15.38 -13.88 14.10
C GLN A 104 -16.64 -13.24 14.72
N PRO A 105 -16.57 -12.74 15.96
CA PRO A 105 -17.73 -12.21 16.68
C PRO A 105 -18.42 -11.02 15.97
N ARG A 106 -17.65 -10.25 15.19
CA ARG A 106 -18.13 -9.07 14.47
C ARG A 106 -18.46 -9.34 13.00
N PHE A 107 -18.59 -10.60 12.60
CA PHE A 107 -18.91 -10.97 11.22
C PHE A 107 -20.43 -11.00 10.99
N SER A 108 -20.88 -10.37 9.89
CA SER A 108 -22.26 -10.40 9.44
C SER A 108 -22.44 -11.33 8.24
N ALA A 109 -23.04 -12.50 8.45
CA ALA A 109 -23.36 -13.43 7.36
C ALA A 109 -24.32 -12.84 6.32
N GLU A 110 -25.24 -11.97 6.75
CA GLU A 110 -26.18 -11.27 5.87
C GLU A 110 -25.42 -10.31 4.95
N ARG A 111 -24.52 -9.47 5.52
CA ARG A 111 -23.71 -8.54 4.75
C ARG A 111 -22.80 -9.28 3.75
N ALA A 112 -22.17 -10.40 4.16
CA ALA A 112 -21.36 -11.21 3.25
C ALA A 112 -22.17 -11.72 2.05
N ARG A 113 -23.39 -12.25 2.28
CA ARG A 113 -24.29 -12.71 1.20
C ARG A 113 -24.69 -11.55 0.27
N LYS A 114 -25.06 -10.40 0.84
CA LYS A 114 -25.43 -9.20 0.08
C LYS A 114 -24.28 -8.71 -0.81
N LEU A 115 -23.05 -8.71 -0.30
CA LEU A 115 -21.87 -8.33 -1.09
C LEU A 115 -21.61 -9.32 -2.23
N LEU A 116 -21.74 -10.63 -1.97
CA LEU A 116 -21.56 -11.65 -2.99
C LEU A 116 -22.61 -11.61 -4.10
N GLN A 117 -23.83 -11.14 -3.82
CA GLN A 117 -24.85 -10.92 -4.87
C GLN A 117 -24.43 -9.89 -5.92
N ARG A 118 -23.48 -9.00 -5.61
CA ARG A 118 -22.91 -8.01 -6.54
C ARG A 118 -21.76 -8.57 -7.39
N THR A 119 -21.46 -9.85 -7.22
CA THR A 119 -20.36 -10.56 -7.91
C THR A 119 -20.91 -11.74 -8.70
N SER A 120 -20.07 -12.36 -9.53
CA SER A 120 -20.38 -13.62 -10.21
C SER A 120 -20.14 -14.87 -9.34
N VAL A 121 -19.83 -14.71 -8.06
CA VAL A 121 -19.52 -15.81 -7.14
C VAL A 121 -20.78 -16.48 -6.64
N SER A 122 -21.02 -17.73 -7.05
CA SER A 122 -22.12 -18.55 -6.53
C SER A 122 -21.82 -19.07 -5.13
N LEU A 123 -22.81 -19.05 -4.24
CA LEU A 123 -22.67 -19.55 -2.87
C LEU A 123 -22.38 -21.06 -2.80
N ASN A 124 -22.73 -21.83 -3.84
CA ASN A 124 -22.68 -23.28 -3.87
C ASN A 124 -21.47 -23.84 -4.66
N ASP A 125 -20.76 -23.01 -5.41
CA ASP A 125 -19.62 -23.47 -6.18
C ASP A 125 -18.41 -23.76 -5.28
N LYS A 126 -17.63 -24.77 -5.63
CA LYS A 126 -16.38 -25.04 -4.91
C LYS A 126 -15.35 -23.94 -5.23
N ILE A 127 -14.64 -23.47 -4.20
CA ILE A 127 -13.61 -22.43 -4.37
C ILE A 127 -12.55 -22.84 -5.40
N LYS A 128 -12.26 -24.13 -5.53
CA LYS A 128 -11.31 -24.65 -6.55
C LYS A 128 -11.72 -24.36 -7.99
N THR A 129 -13.02 -24.11 -8.26
CA THR A 129 -13.56 -23.83 -9.60
C THR A 129 -13.67 -22.33 -9.91
N LEU A 130 -13.46 -21.47 -8.91
CA LEU A 130 -13.50 -20.04 -9.07
C LEU A 130 -12.24 -19.52 -9.77
N SER A 131 -12.39 -18.49 -10.60
CA SER A 131 -11.26 -17.72 -11.14
C SER A 131 -10.50 -16.99 -10.02
N LYS A 132 -9.26 -16.56 -10.28
CA LYS A 132 -8.49 -15.76 -9.31
C LYS A 132 -9.25 -14.48 -8.90
N GLY A 133 -9.88 -13.80 -9.86
CA GLY A 133 -10.69 -12.60 -9.60
C GLY A 133 -11.90 -12.90 -8.71
N MET A 134 -12.62 -14.00 -8.96
CA MET A 134 -13.73 -14.43 -8.11
C MET A 134 -13.27 -14.78 -6.69
N VAL A 135 -12.11 -15.40 -6.53
CA VAL A 135 -11.52 -15.69 -5.21
C VAL A 135 -11.17 -14.39 -4.47
N ALA A 136 -10.60 -13.41 -5.17
CA ALA A 136 -10.29 -12.10 -4.57
C ALA A 136 -11.57 -11.35 -4.14
N GLN A 137 -12.61 -11.34 -4.98
CA GLN A 137 -13.91 -10.76 -4.64
C GLN A 137 -14.58 -11.48 -3.46
N LEU A 138 -14.54 -12.82 -3.43
CA LEU A 138 -15.04 -13.61 -2.30
C LEU A 138 -14.30 -13.23 -1.00
N HIS A 139 -12.97 -13.15 -1.07
CA HIS A 139 -12.17 -12.81 0.11
C HIS A 139 -12.49 -11.40 0.62
N LEU A 140 -12.57 -10.41 -0.29
CA LEU A 140 -12.93 -9.05 0.08
C LEU A 140 -14.35 -8.98 0.66
N ALA A 141 -15.32 -9.69 0.08
CA ALA A 141 -16.68 -9.72 0.59
C ALA A 141 -16.77 -10.33 2.00
N LEU A 142 -16.00 -11.40 2.28
CA LEU A 142 -15.93 -11.99 3.62
C LEU A 142 -15.31 -11.02 4.62
N VAL A 143 -14.23 -10.34 4.24
CA VAL A 143 -13.53 -9.39 5.10
C VAL A 143 -14.35 -8.12 5.31
N ALA A 144 -15.01 -7.59 4.28
CA ALA A 144 -15.89 -6.44 4.37
C ALA A 144 -17.14 -6.69 5.23
N ALA A 145 -17.50 -7.96 5.41
CA ALA A 145 -18.59 -8.35 6.32
C ALA A 145 -18.18 -8.37 7.80
N ILE A 146 -16.91 -8.16 8.12
CA ILE A 146 -16.42 -7.94 9.48
C ILE A 146 -16.58 -6.45 9.80
N ASP A 147 -17.14 -6.12 10.97
CA ASP A 147 -17.15 -4.75 11.48
C ASP A 147 -15.76 -4.41 12.05
N ALA A 148 -14.78 -4.28 11.17
CA ALA A 148 -13.42 -3.96 11.52
C ALA A 148 -13.12 -2.46 11.30
N ARG A 149 -12.17 -1.93 12.08
CA ARG A 149 -11.70 -0.53 12.02
C ARG A 149 -10.50 -0.35 11.10
N LEU A 150 -9.73 -1.42 10.89
CA LEU A 150 -8.53 -1.44 10.05
C LEU A 150 -8.55 -2.65 9.12
N LEU A 151 -8.36 -2.40 7.84
CA LEU A 151 -8.14 -3.40 6.80
C LEU A 151 -6.70 -3.35 6.34
N VAL A 152 -6.01 -4.49 6.37
CA VAL A 152 -4.64 -4.64 5.87
C VAL A 152 -4.68 -5.55 4.66
N LEU A 153 -4.17 -5.08 3.53
CA LEU A 153 -4.20 -5.75 2.22
C LEU A 153 -2.78 -5.89 1.67
N ASP A 154 -2.30 -7.11 1.54
CA ASP A 154 -0.95 -7.38 1.01
C ASP A 154 -1.04 -7.84 -0.44
N GLU A 155 -0.69 -6.94 -1.39
CA GLU A 155 -0.74 -7.17 -2.85
C GLU A 155 -2.08 -7.81 -3.33
N PRO A 156 -3.26 -7.29 -2.94
CA PRO A 156 -4.54 -8.02 -3.04
C PRO A 156 -4.99 -8.25 -4.47
N THR A 157 -4.46 -7.51 -5.44
CA THR A 157 -4.83 -7.60 -6.86
C THR A 157 -3.75 -8.27 -7.72
N LEU A 158 -2.71 -8.82 -7.09
CA LEU A 158 -1.61 -9.46 -7.81
C LEU A 158 -2.10 -10.65 -8.67
N GLY A 159 -1.83 -10.57 -9.97
CA GLY A 159 -2.21 -11.60 -10.93
C GLY A 159 -3.70 -11.63 -11.31
N LEU A 160 -4.45 -10.59 -10.97
CA LEU A 160 -5.80 -10.36 -11.48
C LEU A 160 -5.75 -9.69 -12.86
N ASP A 161 -6.73 -10.02 -13.71
CA ASP A 161 -7.00 -9.26 -14.94
C ASP A 161 -7.56 -7.86 -14.62
N VAL A 162 -7.56 -6.98 -15.61
CA VAL A 162 -7.96 -5.56 -15.46
C VAL A 162 -9.39 -5.41 -14.94
N LEU A 163 -10.34 -6.22 -15.42
CA LEU A 163 -11.74 -6.14 -15.00
C LEU A 163 -11.94 -6.60 -13.56
N SER A 164 -11.31 -7.73 -13.19
CA SER A 164 -11.34 -8.26 -11.81
C SER A 164 -10.72 -7.28 -10.82
N ARG A 165 -9.65 -6.59 -11.23
CA ARG A 165 -8.95 -5.60 -10.42
C ARG A 165 -9.82 -4.35 -10.19
N LYS A 166 -10.45 -3.85 -11.25
CA LYS A 166 -11.39 -2.72 -11.16
C LYS A 166 -12.55 -3.04 -10.21
N ALA A 167 -13.18 -4.21 -10.38
CA ALA A 167 -14.28 -4.64 -9.52
C ALA A 167 -13.84 -4.79 -8.04
N PHE A 168 -12.61 -5.22 -7.77
CA PHE A 168 -12.05 -5.28 -6.43
C PHE A 168 -11.94 -3.88 -5.81
N TYR A 169 -11.37 -2.90 -6.54
CA TYR A 169 -11.22 -1.55 -6.02
C TYR A 169 -12.56 -0.82 -5.86
N GLU A 170 -13.51 -1.02 -6.75
CA GLU A 170 -14.88 -0.48 -6.60
C GLU A 170 -15.53 -0.99 -5.32
N MET A 171 -15.46 -2.30 -5.05
CA MET A 171 -15.96 -2.87 -3.80
C MET A 171 -15.20 -2.34 -2.56
N LEU A 172 -13.88 -2.16 -2.66
CA LEU A 172 -13.07 -1.59 -1.59
C LEU A 172 -13.50 -0.15 -1.27
N ILE A 173 -13.73 0.66 -2.28
CA ILE A 173 -14.19 2.05 -2.13
C ILE A 173 -15.55 2.08 -1.45
N ASP A 174 -16.52 1.34 -1.99
CA ASP A 174 -17.90 1.32 -1.50
C ASP A 174 -18.01 0.85 -0.04
N GLU A 175 -17.15 -0.09 0.35
CA GLU A 175 -17.27 -0.76 1.64
C GLU A 175 -16.31 -0.25 2.71
N TRP A 176 -15.22 0.47 2.33
CA TRP A 176 -14.16 0.84 3.28
C TRP A 176 -13.73 2.31 3.25
N CYS A 177 -14.00 3.05 2.19
CA CYS A 177 -13.56 4.44 2.08
C CYS A 177 -14.64 5.41 2.59
N ASP A 178 -15.11 5.21 3.82
CA ASP A 178 -16.17 6.03 4.45
C ASP A 178 -15.62 7.16 5.35
N GLY A 179 -14.29 7.29 5.46
CA GLY A 179 -13.63 8.26 6.34
C GLY A 179 -13.59 7.86 7.83
N GLU A 180 -14.25 6.78 8.23
CA GLU A 180 -14.26 6.25 9.60
C GLU A 180 -13.32 5.05 9.76
N ARG A 181 -13.29 4.18 8.76
CA ARG A 181 -12.41 3.03 8.68
C ARG A 181 -11.12 3.37 7.96
N SER A 182 -10.08 2.59 8.20
CA SER A 182 -8.78 2.79 7.57
C SER A 182 -8.36 1.56 6.79
N VAL A 183 -7.62 1.81 5.72
CA VAL A 183 -7.06 0.77 4.86
C VAL A 183 -5.56 0.97 4.76
N LEU A 184 -4.79 -0.10 4.95
CA LEU A 184 -3.37 -0.15 4.60
C LEU A 184 -3.21 -1.17 3.47
N ILE A 185 -2.84 -0.73 2.30
CA ILE A 185 -2.70 -1.56 1.11
C ILE A 185 -1.27 -1.54 0.58
N SER A 186 -0.64 -2.71 0.45
CA SER A 186 0.61 -2.82 -0.28
C SER A 186 0.37 -3.05 -1.76
N THR A 187 1.16 -2.40 -2.58
CA THR A 187 1.21 -2.64 -4.02
C THR A 187 2.54 -2.21 -4.61
N HIS A 188 2.89 -2.82 -5.72
CA HIS A 188 3.93 -2.34 -6.62
C HIS A 188 3.36 -1.65 -7.87
N GLN A 189 2.03 -1.67 -8.04
CA GLN A 189 1.28 -1.04 -9.14
C GLN A 189 0.58 0.24 -8.62
N VAL A 190 1.39 1.25 -8.35
CA VAL A 190 0.98 2.48 -7.66
C VAL A 190 -0.08 3.26 -8.44
N GLU A 191 0.09 3.35 -9.76
CA GLU A 191 -0.76 4.12 -10.67
C GLU A 191 -2.25 3.73 -10.58
N GLU A 192 -2.52 2.46 -10.25
CA GLU A 192 -3.89 1.94 -10.19
C GLU A 192 -4.66 2.38 -8.95
N ILE A 193 -3.95 2.66 -7.86
CA ILE A 193 -4.57 2.99 -6.58
C ILE A 193 -4.29 4.42 -6.12
N GLU A 194 -3.45 5.17 -6.82
CA GLU A 194 -3.04 6.52 -6.41
C GLU A 194 -4.24 7.43 -6.10
N SER A 195 -5.29 7.35 -6.91
CA SER A 195 -6.52 8.13 -6.71
C SER A 195 -7.33 7.75 -5.47
N LEU A 196 -7.06 6.59 -4.87
CA LEU A 196 -7.74 6.11 -3.65
C LEU A 196 -6.97 6.49 -2.38
N LEU A 197 -5.68 6.77 -2.51
CA LEU A 197 -4.81 6.99 -1.38
C LEU A 197 -5.00 8.38 -0.78
N SER A 198 -4.99 8.44 0.54
CA SER A 198 -4.85 9.68 1.29
C SER A 198 -3.42 9.93 1.76
N ASP A 199 -2.67 8.86 2.01
CA ASP A 199 -1.30 8.89 2.53
C ASP A 199 -0.45 7.82 1.88
N VAL A 200 0.86 8.01 1.87
CA VAL A 200 1.82 7.05 1.34
C VAL A 200 2.95 6.79 2.33
N LEU A 201 3.30 5.51 2.45
CA LEU A 201 4.51 5.02 3.10
C LEU A 201 5.38 4.35 2.03
N MET A 202 6.57 4.85 1.77
CA MET A 202 7.50 4.25 0.81
C MET A 202 8.63 3.52 1.53
N LEU A 203 8.74 2.22 1.27
CA LEU A 203 9.70 1.33 1.88
C LEU A 203 10.77 0.92 0.87
N ASN A 204 12.04 1.11 1.22
CA ASN A 204 13.17 0.66 0.43
C ASN A 204 14.20 -0.05 1.33
N GLU A 205 14.57 -1.28 0.99
CA GLU A 205 15.58 -2.08 1.71
C GLU A 205 15.36 -2.10 3.24
N GLY A 206 14.11 -2.23 3.65
CA GLY A 206 13.73 -2.26 5.06
C GLY A 206 13.69 -0.91 5.77
N LYS A 207 13.92 0.20 5.07
CA LYS A 207 13.86 1.56 5.62
C LYS A 207 12.69 2.33 5.04
N LEU A 208 12.09 3.17 5.84
CA LEU A 208 11.07 4.11 5.39
C LEU A 208 11.75 5.33 4.77
N VAL A 209 11.59 5.50 3.45
CA VAL A 209 12.19 6.61 2.70
C VAL A 209 11.24 7.79 2.55
N LEU A 210 9.93 7.56 2.67
CA LEU A 210 8.90 8.60 2.69
C LEU A 210 7.70 8.14 3.52
N ALA A 211 7.13 9.06 4.31
CA ALA A 211 5.85 8.92 4.98
C ALA A 211 5.16 10.28 4.94
N ILE A 212 4.10 10.43 4.13
CA ILE A 212 3.51 11.75 3.87
C ILE A 212 2.05 11.63 3.42
N PRO A 213 1.17 12.56 3.82
CA PRO A 213 -0.13 12.74 3.18
C PRO A 213 0.06 13.15 1.71
N LEU A 214 -0.80 12.64 0.82
CA LEU A 214 -0.72 13.01 -0.61
C LEU A 214 -0.95 14.50 -0.87
N THR A 215 -1.68 15.17 0.01
CA THR A 215 -1.89 16.63 -0.04
C THR A 215 -0.61 17.44 0.17
N ASP A 216 0.39 16.84 0.80
CA ASP A 216 1.63 17.53 1.15
C ASP A 216 2.73 17.30 0.13
N ILE A 217 2.51 16.40 -0.86
CA ILE A 217 3.48 16.11 -1.92
C ILE A 217 3.86 17.36 -2.69
N ASP A 218 2.86 18.14 -3.15
CA ASP A 218 3.07 19.35 -3.95
C ASP A 218 3.77 20.48 -3.18
N ASN A 219 3.74 20.42 -1.84
CA ASN A 219 4.47 21.35 -0.95
C ASN A 219 5.93 20.94 -0.78
N ARG A 220 6.19 19.63 -0.74
CA ARG A 220 7.53 19.09 -0.47
C ARG A 220 8.32 18.81 -1.74
N PHE A 221 7.66 18.49 -2.84
CA PHE A 221 8.29 18.12 -4.10
C PHE A 221 7.68 18.88 -5.26
N SER A 222 8.49 19.13 -6.29
CA SER A 222 8.04 19.73 -7.54
C SER A 222 8.71 19.05 -8.73
N ALA A 223 8.00 18.98 -9.85
CA ALA A 223 8.56 18.52 -11.11
C ALA A 223 8.52 19.66 -12.15
N LEU A 224 9.57 19.77 -12.93
CA LEU A 224 9.72 20.74 -14.01
C LEU A 224 9.89 20.01 -15.34
N GLY A 225 8.89 20.11 -16.22
CA GLY A 225 9.00 19.68 -17.61
C GLY A 225 9.80 20.70 -18.43
N HIS A 226 10.78 20.27 -19.19
CA HIS A 226 11.66 21.15 -19.95
C HIS A 226 12.05 20.54 -21.30
N ASP A 227 12.46 21.39 -22.24
CA ASP A 227 13.02 20.99 -23.53
C ASP A 227 14.54 20.70 -23.46
N ALA A 228 15.13 20.38 -24.61
CA ALA A 228 16.55 20.09 -24.70
C ALA A 228 17.43 21.35 -24.44
N ALA A 229 16.92 22.56 -24.71
CA ALA A 229 17.69 23.78 -24.53
C ALA A 229 17.94 24.11 -23.04
N ALA A 230 17.00 23.72 -22.17
CA ALA A 230 17.14 23.91 -20.72
C ALA A 230 17.88 22.75 -20.01
N ALA A 231 18.23 21.66 -20.71
CA ALA A 231 18.73 20.43 -20.10
C ALA A 231 19.99 20.63 -19.25
N ASP A 232 20.95 21.45 -19.70
CA ASP A 232 22.20 21.70 -18.97
C ASP A 232 21.97 22.56 -17.72
N ALA A 233 21.14 23.58 -17.81
CA ALA A 233 20.74 24.41 -16.67
C ALA A 233 20.01 23.59 -15.60
N VAL A 234 19.07 22.73 -16.02
CA VAL A 234 18.34 21.81 -15.13
C VAL A 234 19.30 20.80 -14.48
N ALA A 235 20.26 20.26 -15.23
CA ALA A 235 21.26 19.33 -14.69
C ALA A 235 22.15 19.99 -13.64
N ALA A 236 22.55 21.24 -13.85
CA ALA A 236 23.35 22.01 -12.90
C ALA A 236 22.65 22.31 -11.57
N ALA A 237 21.33 22.27 -11.54
CA ALA A 237 20.52 22.45 -10.32
C ALA A 237 20.37 21.17 -9.47
N HIS A 238 21.05 20.08 -9.84
CA HIS A 238 21.08 18.82 -9.10
C HIS A 238 19.71 18.27 -8.69
N PRO A 239 18.76 18.04 -9.65
CA PRO A 239 17.47 17.45 -9.34
C PRO A 239 17.62 16.05 -8.77
N LEU A 240 16.64 15.62 -7.95
CA LEU A 240 16.57 14.26 -7.38
C LEU A 240 16.47 13.19 -8.47
N LEU A 241 15.74 13.49 -9.56
CA LEU A 241 15.53 12.58 -10.68
C LEU A 241 15.38 13.37 -11.97
N ARG A 242 15.93 12.85 -13.08
CA ARG A 242 15.64 13.30 -14.45
C ARG A 242 15.04 12.14 -15.22
N TYR A 243 13.96 12.38 -15.93
CA TYR A 243 13.23 11.37 -16.69
C TYR A 243 12.63 11.94 -17.97
N ARG A 244 12.27 11.05 -18.90
CA ARG A 244 11.64 11.46 -20.17
C ARG A 244 10.13 11.53 -20.00
N VAL A 245 9.53 12.57 -20.60
CA VAL A 245 8.09 12.75 -20.72
C VAL A 245 7.72 12.96 -22.19
N GLN A 246 6.43 12.87 -22.52
CA GLN A 246 5.97 13.14 -23.87
C GLN A 246 6.33 14.61 -24.23
N GLY A 247 7.09 14.78 -25.30
CA GLY A 247 7.48 16.11 -25.79
C GLY A 247 8.75 16.69 -25.16
N GLY A 248 9.47 15.97 -24.27
CA GLY A 248 10.71 16.51 -23.67
C GLY A 248 11.26 15.65 -22.54
N SER A 249 11.76 16.34 -21.53
CA SER A 249 12.27 15.76 -20.29
C SER A 249 11.63 16.44 -19.09
N ALA A 250 11.67 15.78 -17.94
CA ALA A 250 11.26 16.35 -16.67
C ALA A 250 12.33 16.13 -15.60
N ALA A 251 12.37 17.02 -14.63
CA ALA A 251 13.25 16.94 -13.49
C ALA A 251 12.45 17.11 -12.18
N LEU A 252 12.72 16.25 -11.21
CA LEU A 252 12.10 16.27 -9.89
C LEU A 252 13.04 16.93 -8.88
N PHE A 253 12.49 17.81 -8.07
CA PHE A 253 13.19 18.53 -7.01
C PHE A 253 12.52 18.30 -5.64
N GLU A 254 13.30 18.33 -4.57
CA GLU A 254 12.77 18.55 -3.23
C GLU A 254 12.64 20.06 -3.03
N GLY A 255 11.46 20.52 -2.66
CA GLY A 255 11.12 21.97 -2.66
C GLY A 255 10.73 22.50 -4.03
N GLN A 256 10.84 23.80 -4.21
CA GLN A 256 10.61 24.49 -5.49
C GLN A 256 11.89 24.50 -6.32
N PRO A 257 11.79 24.39 -7.66
CA PRO A 257 12.97 24.57 -8.51
C PRO A 257 13.48 26.01 -8.39
N PRO A 258 14.77 26.25 -8.65
CA PRO A 258 15.31 27.61 -8.71
C PRO A 258 14.45 28.52 -9.60
N PRO A 259 14.17 29.79 -9.21
CA PRO A 259 13.30 30.68 -9.97
C PRO A 259 13.69 30.86 -11.43
N GLU A 260 14.99 30.81 -11.71
CA GLU A 260 15.55 30.90 -13.05
C GLU A 260 15.14 29.71 -13.94
N LEU A 261 15.03 28.52 -13.35
CA LEU A 261 14.58 27.32 -14.04
C LEU A 261 13.05 27.28 -14.20
N ALA A 262 12.32 27.82 -13.26
CA ALA A 262 10.87 27.87 -13.33
C ALA A 262 10.37 28.62 -14.58
N ALA A 263 11.15 29.57 -15.09
CA ALA A 263 10.86 30.31 -16.32
C ALA A 263 11.18 29.51 -17.61
N LEU A 264 11.97 28.44 -17.52
CA LEU A 264 12.43 27.63 -18.65
C LEU A 264 11.59 26.37 -18.91
N GLY A 265 10.52 26.18 -18.15
CA GLY A 265 9.74 24.97 -18.27
C GLY A 265 8.35 25.05 -17.69
N GLN A 266 7.61 23.96 -17.77
CA GLN A 266 6.26 23.83 -17.23
C GLN A 266 6.30 23.07 -15.90
N ARG A 267 5.61 23.60 -14.88
CA ARG A 267 5.41 22.86 -13.62
C ARG A 267 4.53 21.66 -13.87
N LEU A 268 4.99 20.49 -13.43
CA LEU A 268 4.27 19.22 -13.45
C LEU A 268 4.03 18.77 -12.00
N ARG A 269 3.00 17.97 -11.81
CA ARG A 269 2.79 17.26 -10.54
C ARG A 269 3.68 16.01 -10.53
N PRO A 270 4.51 15.78 -9.49
CA PRO A 270 5.27 14.55 -9.35
C PRO A 270 4.33 13.34 -9.20
N SER A 271 4.57 12.27 -9.96
CA SER A 271 3.89 11.00 -9.72
C SER A 271 4.51 10.28 -8.51
N LEU A 272 3.74 9.41 -7.86
CA LEU A 272 4.28 8.56 -6.80
C LEU A 272 5.39 7.63 -7.30
N VAL A 273 5.34 7.21 -8.56
CA VAL A 273 6.38 6.38 -9.20
C VAL A 273 7.66 7.17 -9.35
N ASP A 274 7.61 8.42 -9.83
CA ASP A 274 8.80 9.28 -9.97
C ASP A 274 9.42 9.58 -8.61
N LEU A 275 8.60 9.86 -7.59
CA LEU A 275 9.04 10.03 -6.21
C LEU A 275 9.73 8.78 -5.68
N PHE A 276 9.13 7.61 -5.88
CA PHE A 276 9.71 6.35 -5.45
C PHE A 276 11.06 6.11 -6.12
N LEU A 277 11.15 6.31 -7.44
CA LEU A 277 12.40 6.17 -8.19
C LEU A 277 13.47 7.16 -7.72
N ALA A 278 13.09 8.41 -7.45
CA ALA A 278 14.01 9.45 -6.98
C ALA A 278 14.59 9.13 -5.60
N LEU A 279 13.74 8.66 -4.69
CA LEU A 279 14.11 8.41 -3.29
C LEU A 279 14.80 7.05 -3.08
N THR A 280 14.71 6.14 -4.05
CA THR A 280 15.30 4.80 -3.95
C THR A 280 16.54 4.60 -4.83
N ARG A 281 16.78 5.47 -5.84
CA ARG A 281 18.04 5.45 -6.58
C ARG A 281 19.18 5.85 -5.66
N GLN A 282 20.14 4.95 -5.49
CA GLN A 282 21.47 5.36 -5.00
C GLN A 282 22.06 6.32 -6.03
N PRO A 283 22.73 7.42 -5.62
CA PRO A 283 23.48 8.24 -6.55
C PRO A 283 24.42 7.30 -7.32
N GLU A 284 24.31 7.31 -8.65
CA GLU A 284 25.23 6.56 -9.51
C GLU A 284 26.65 7.01 -9.16
N ILE A 285 27.35 6.18 -8.38
CA ILE A 285 28.82 6.28 -8.28
C ILE A 285 29.30 6.04 -9.71
N ASN A 286 29.83 7.09 -10.33
CA ASN A 286 30.47 7.10 -11.65
C ASN A 286 31.33 5.83 -11.83
N ARG A 287 30.77 4.78 -12.43
CA ARG A 287 31.52 3.65 -12.98
C ARG A 287 31.91 3.96 -14.44
N SER A 288 32.52 5.09 -14.66
CA SER A 288 33.18 5.41 -15.91
C SER A 288 34.63 5.79 -15.60
N GLN A 289 35.38 4.80 -15.12
CA GLN A 289 36.87 4.77 -15.29
C GLN A 289 37.28 3.31 -15.35
N GLY A 290 37.66 2.88 -16.53
CA GLY A 290 38.47 1.68 -16.72
C GLY A 290 37.92 0.68 -17.73
N LEU A 291 38.07 0.94 -19.00
CA LEU A 291 38.86 0.14 -19.99
C LEU A 291 38.87 0.87 -21.33
#